data_c7746cc6ac4308babc5bf051bb4282bd
#
_entry.id   c7746cc6ac4308babc5bf051bb4282bd
#
_cell.length_a   1.000
_cell.length_b   1.000
_cell.length_c   1.000
_cell.angle_alpha   90.00
_cell.angle_beta   90.00
_cell.angle_gamma   90.00
#
_symmetry.space_group_name_H-M   'P 1'
#
loop_
_entity.id
_entity.type
_entity.pdbx_description
1 polymer ?
#
loop_
_entity_poly.entity_id
_entity_poly.type
_entity_poly.pdbx_seq_one_letter_code
_entity_poly.pdbx_strand_id
1 'polypeptide(L)'
;MRAQDLGLIDEKPEAAVDATGLDSQYTSRYYFARSGKKQSARNWTKLTVVCHTSSHFLASTTVSTGPSNDSPQFGPAMRKAGLVLRFDRVLGDAAFDSEENHRLCREDLHIRSTVIPLNRRGQNEAQPTTKYRGQMKRRFHRRKYGQRWQAESAFSRHKRLLGSALRGRSDDSRERECYLRVLTHNVMLLAAVEAG
;
A
#
# COMPACT_ATOMS: atom_id res chain seq x y z
N MET A 1 -1.38 -4.00 -21.62
CA MET A 1 -2.42 -3.77 -20.56
C MET A 1 -3.07 -2.41 -20.82
N ARG A 2 -4.43 -2.30 -20.77
CA ARG A 2 -5.18 -1.08 -21.16
C ARG A 2 -4.61 0.23 -20.63
N ALA A 3 -4.16 0.25 -19.38
CA ALA A 3 -3.55 1.45 -18.78
C ALA A 3 -2.22 1.87 -19.43
N GLN A 4 -1.44 0.93 -19.96
CA GLN A 4 -0.22 1.23 -20.72
C GLN A 4 -0.58 1.74 -22.12
N ASP A 5 -1.55 1.13 -22.76
CA ASP A 5 -2.01 1.51 -24.11
C ASP A 5 -2.56 2.95 -24.11
N LEU A 6 -3.17 3.38 -22.99
CA LEU A 6 -3.68 4.73 -22.78
C LEU A 6 -2.64 5.73 -22.25
N GLY A 7 -1.37 5.33 -22.13
CA GLY A 7 -0.30 6.21 -21.64
C GLY A 7 -0.37 6.56 -20.15
N LEU A 8 -1.20 5.86 -19.36
CA LEU A 8 -1.30 6.07 -17.92
C LEU A 8 -0.09 5.56 -17.13
N ILE A 9 0.71 4.68 -17.74
CA ILE A 9 1.86 4.06 -17.09
C ILE A 9 3.12 4.48 -17.85
N ASP A 10 4.04 5.08 -17.13
CA ASP A 10 5.33 5.56 -17.65
C ASP A 10 6.22 4.40 -18.14
N GLU A 11 7.20 4.68 -18.98
CA GLU A 11 8.23 3.68 -19.39
C GLU A 11 9.07 3.18 -18.21
N LYS A 12 9.29 4.02 -17.21
CA LYS A 12 10.02 3.70 -15.98
C LYS A 12 9.13 3.93 -14.75
N PRO A 13 8.15 3.05 -14.52
CA PRO A 13 7.13 3.29 -13.51
C PRO A 13 7.74 3.34 -12.11
N GLU A 14 7.29 4.31 -11.33
CA GLU A 14 7.61 4.46 -9.91
C GLU A 14 6.40 4.03 -9.08
N ALA A 15 6.61 3.18 -8.09
CA ALA A 15 5.55 2.76 -7.16
C ALA A 15 5.75 3.36 -5.78
N ALA A 16 4.65 3.69 -5.12
CA ALA A 16 4.60 3.95 -3.69
C ALA A 16 3.77 2.85 -3.01
N VAL A 17 4.33 2.24 -1.97
CA VAL A 17 3.64 1.26 -1.13
C VAL A 17 3.18 1.95 0.14
N ASP A 18 1.90 1.83 0.43
CA ASP A 18 1.31 2.42 1.63
C ASP A 18 0.11 1.59 2.11
N ALA A 19 -0.28 1.79 3.37
CA ALA A 19 -1.39 1.08 3.99
C ALA A 19 -2.37 2.05 4.64
N THR A 20 -3.66 1.73 4.56
CA THR A 20 -4.71 2.53 5.20
C THR A 20 -5.72 1.66 5.91
N GLY A 21 -6.27 2.15 7.03
CA GLY A 21 -7.40 1.54 7.70
C GLY A 21 -8.73 1.93 7.05
N LEU A 22 -9.63 0.96 6.96
CA LEU A 22 -11.02 1.15 6.57
C LEU A 22 -11.92 0.67 7.71
N ASP A 23 -12.81 1.55 8.17
CA ASP A 23 -13.75 1.24 9.24
C ASP A 23 -14.85 0.29 8.74
N SER A 24 -15.51 -0.42 9.67
CA SER A 24 -16.73 -1.16 9.38
C SER A 24 -17.96 -0.35 9.81
N GLN A 25 -18.94 -0.18 8.92
CA GLN A 25 -20.19 0.51 9.23
C GLN A 25 -21.07 -0.25 10.25
N TYR A 26 -20.89 -1.57 10.39
CA TYR A 26 -21.82 -2.43 11.11
C TYR A 26 -21.38 -2.86 12.51
N THR A 27 -20.33 -2.28 13.06
CA THR A 27 -19.99 -2.48 14.47
C THR A 27 -20.86 -1.57 15.36
N SER A 28 -22.13 -1.95 15.55
CA SER A 28 -22.99 -1.16 16.43
C SER A 28 -22.54 -1.32 17.89
N ARG A 29 -22.58 -0.22 18.66
CA ARG A 29 -22.37 -0.26 20.13
C ARG A 29 -23.33 -1.24 20.82
N TYR A 30 -24.52 -1.43 20.27
CA TYR A 30 -25.54 -2.37 20.74
C TYR A 30 -25.09 -3.83 20.59
N TYR A 31 -24.40 -4.20 19.51
CA TYR A 31 -23.85 -5.54 19.34
C TYR A 31 -22.81 -5.88 20.42
N PHE A 32 -21.93 -4.97 20.74
CA PHE A 32 -20.92 -5.14 21.79
C PHE A 32 -21.58 -5.23 23.19
N ALA A 33 -22.54 -4.38 23.48
CA ALA A 33 -23.28 -4.40 24.75
C ALA A 33 -24.01 -5.75 24.97
N ARG A 34 -24.59 -6.31 23.89
CA ARG A 34 -25.35 -7.58 23.96
C ARG A 34 -24.46 -8.81 23.93
N SER A 35 -23.30 -8.76 23.27
CA SER A 35 -22.41 -9.93 23.13
C SER A 35 -21.52 -10.14 24.35
N GLY A 36 -21.54 -9.28 25.36
CA GLY A 36 -20.67 -9.34 26.54
C GLY A 36 -19.18 -9.20 26.21
N LYS A 37 -18.84 -8.99 24.94
CA LYS A 37 -17.47 -8.77 24.49
C LYS A 37 -17.05 -7.38 24.89
N LYS A 38 -16.03 -7.27 25.76
CA LYS A 38 -15.37 -6.00 26.02
C LYS A 38 -15.01 -5.37 24.68
N GLN A 39 -15.18 -4.08 24.55
CA GLN A 39 -14.77 -3.28 23.39
C GLN A 39 -13.22 -3.27 23.33
N SER A 40 -12.63 -4.45 23.16
CA SER A 40 -11.21 -4.61 22.96
C SER A 40 -10.90 -4.14 21.56
N ALA A 41 -9.86 -3.36 21.44
CA ALA A 41 -9.24 -2.81 20.23
C ALA A 41 -10.06 -3.03 18.95
N ARG A 42 -10.69 -1.97 18.44
CA ARG A 42 -11.43 -2.02 17.17
C ARG A 42 -10.57 -2.70 16.11
N ASN A 43 -10.93 -3.90 15.73
CA ASN A 43 -10.36 -4.51 14.54
C ASN A 43 -10.90 -3.75 13.33
N TRP A 44 -10.01 -3.17 12.55
CA TRP A 44 -10.35 -2.54 11.27
C TRP A 44 -9.74 -3.35 10.14
N THR A 45 -10.33 -3.22 8.96
CA THR A 45 -9.75 -3.80 7.76
C THR A 45 -8.61 -2.91 7.28
N LYS A 46 -7.44 -3.49 7.09
CA LYS A 46 -6.25 -2.79 6.62
C LYS A 46 -6.01 -3.12 5.16
N LEU A 47 -5.96 -2.09 4.34
CA LEU A 47 -5.73 -2.16 2.91
C LEU A 47 -4.31 -1.67 2.62
N THR A 48 -3.43 -2.56 2.14
CA THR A 48 -2.11 -2.19 1.63
C THR A 48 -2.17 -2.16 0.11
N VAL A 49 -1.65 -1.11 -0.51
CA VAL A 49 -1.64 -0.95 -1.97
C VAL A 49 -0.24 -0.68 -2.50
N VAL A 50 0.00 -1.07 -3.74
CA VAL A 50 1.12 -0.63 -4.58
C VAL A 50 0.55 0.33 -5.62
N CYS A 51 0.83 1.61 -5.43
CA CYS A 51 0.29 2.70 -6.23
C CYS A 51 1.34 3.22 -7.22
N HIS A 52 1.01 3.33 -8.51
CA HIS A 52 1.81 4.04 -9.49
C HIS A 52 1.78 5.54 -9.20
N THR A 53 2.96 6.16 -9.01
CA THR A 53 3.04 7.53 -8.47
C THR A 53 2.48 8.60 -9.38
N SER A 54 2.59 8.45 -10.70
CA SER A 54 2.15 9.47 -11.66
C SER A 54 0.65 9.44 -11.92
N SER A 55 0.08 8.24 -12.12
CA SER A 55 -1.35 8.10 -12.49
C SER A 55 -2.27 7.77 -11.32
N HIS A 56 -1.73 7.40 -10.15
CA HIS A 56 -2.47 6.83 -9.02
C HIS A 56 -3.14 5.48 -9.33
N PHE A 57 -2.74 4.80 -10.39
CA PHE A 57 -3.19 3.44 -10.69
C PHE A 57 -2.72 2.48 -9.59
N LEU A 58 -3.62 1.67 -9.06
CA LEU A 58 -3.33 0.70 -8.02
C LEU A 58 -2.96 -0.64 -8.67
N ALA A 59 -1.66 -0.92 -8.77
CA ALA A 59 -1.15 -2.12 -9.43
C ALA A 59 -1.45 -3.40 -8.67
N SER A 60 -1.51 -3.33 -7.36
CA SER A 60 -1.91 -4.47 -6.51
C SER A 60 -2.45 -4.00 -5.16
N THR A 61 -3.08 -4.95 -4.48
CA THR A 61 -3.53 -4.76 -3.10
C THR A 61 -3.47 -6.06 -2.30
N THR A 62 -3.28 -5.91 -0.99
CA THR A 62 -3.49 -6.95 0.01
C THR A 62 -4.38 -6.43 1.12
N VAL A 63 -5.15 -7.32 1.72
CA VAL A 63 -6.07 -7.01 2.81
C VAL A 63 -5.63 -7.78 4.05
N SER A 64 -5.64 -7.13 5.19
CA SER A 64 -5.34 -7.73 6.49
C SER A 64 -6.19 -7.11 7.59
N THR A 65 -6.12 -7.67 8.79
CA THR A 65 -6.82 -7.14 9.95
C THR A 65 -5.87 -6.28 10.79
N GLY A 66 -6.26 -5.04 11.10
CA GLY A 66 -5.56 -4.16 12.04
C GLY A 66 -6.10 -4.32 13.47
N PRO A 67 -5.31 -3.94 14.48
CA PRO A 67 -3.94 -3.44 14.39
C PRO A 67 -2.92 -4.53 14.07
N SER A 68 -2.07 -4.29 13.08
CA SER A 68 -0.98 -5.19 12.69
C SER A 68 0.17 -4.41 12.08
N ASN A 69 1.37 -4.96 12.08
CA ASN A 69 2.50 -4.36 11.39
C ASN A 69 2.27 -4.34 9.88
N ASP A 70 2.79 -3.31 9.20
CA ASP A 70 2.67 -3.15 7.75
C ASP A 70 3.67 -4.02 6.98
N SER A 71 4.86 -4.20 7.53
CA SER A 71 5.98 -4.86 6.86
C SER A 71 5.64 -6.25 6.28
N PRO A 72 4.88 -7.14 6.96
CA PRO A 72 4.52 -8.44 6.40
C PRO A 72 3.66 -8.37 5.13
N GLN A 73 2.91 -7.27 4.93
CA GLN A 73 2.06 -7.11 3.75
C GLN A 73 2.82 -6.59 2.52
N PHE A 74 4.02 -6.06 2.71
CA PHE A 74 4.84 -5.52 1.62
C PHE A 74 5.19 -6.59 0.57
N GLY A 75 5.75 -7.71 1.01
CA GLY A 75 6.17 -8.78 0.12
C GLY A 75 5.03 -9.32 -0.77
N PRO A 76 3.91 -9.77 -0.19
CA PRO A 76 2.74 -10.19 -0.96
C PRO A 76 2.22 -9.14 -1.93
N ALA A 77 2.13 -7.86 -1.51
CA ALA A 77 1.68 -6.77 -2.38
C ALA A 77 2.65 -6.56 -3.55
N MET A 78 3.97 -6.51 -3.29
CA MET A 78 4.97 -6.31 -4.33
C MET A 78 5.06 -7.46 -5.32
N ARG A 79 4.94 -8.73 -4.87
CA ARG A 79 4.90 -9.89 -5.78
C ARG A 79 3.70 -9.83 -6.71
N LYS A 80 2.51 -9.51 -6.20
CA LYS A 80 1.30 -9.31 -7.02
C LYS A 80 1.48 -8.15 -8.02
N ALA A 81 2.05 -7.03 -7.58
CA ALA A 81 2.30 -5.87 -8.44
C ALA A 81 3.30 -6.19 -9.57
N GLY A 82 4.34 -6.96 -9.27
CA GLY A 82 5.34 -7.41 -10.24
C GLY A 82 4.79 -8.31 -11.36
N LEU A 83 3.64 -8.98 -11.14
CA LEU A 83 2.94 -9.72 -12.19
C LEU A 83 2.23 -8.79 -13.20
N VAL A 84 1.95 -7.57 -12.79
CA VAL A 84 1.18 -6.60 -13.59
C VAL A 84 2.09 -5.57 -14.26
N LEU A 85 3.08 -5.05 -13.52
CA LEU A 85 3.98 -3.98 -13.96
C LEU A 85 5.42 -4.24 -13.52
N ARG A 86 6.37 -3.87 -14.39
CA ARG A 86 7.79 -3.81 -14.03
C ARG A 86 8.13 -2.40 -13.55
N PHE A 87 8.36 -2.26 -12.27
CA PHE A 87 8.72 -0.97 -11.67
C PHE A 87 10.22 -0.70 -11.78
N ASP A 88 10.57 0.57 -12.01
CA ASP A 88 11.95 1.06 -11.94
C ASP A 88 12.35 1.39 -10.50
N ARG A 89 11.40 1.91 -9.71
CA ARG A 89 11.62 2.31 -8.32
C ARG A 89 10.41 2.01 -7.45
N VAL A 90 10.70 1.69 -6.18
CA VAL A 90 9.68 1.52 -5.15
C VAL A 90 10.00 2.43 -3.96
N LEU A 91 8.98 3.15 -3.52
CA LEU A 91 8.97 4.00 -2.34
C LEU A 91 8.11 3.36 -1.27
N GLY A 92 8.52 3.40 -0.03
CA GLY A 92 7.74 2.88 1.10
C GLY A 92 7.95 3.71 2.35
N ASP A 93 7.00 3.63 3.28
CA ASP A 93 7.11 4.19 4.61
C ASP A 93 8.17 3.42 5.44
N ALA A 94 8.68 4.06 6.51
CA ALA A 94 9.58 3.42 7.48
C ALA A 94 8.97 2.17 8.17
N ALA A 95 7.65 2.02 8.17
CA ALA A 95 6.98 0.82 8.65
C ALA A 95 7.32 -0.43 7.80
N PHE A 96 7.72 -0.23 6.54
CA PHE A 96 8.15 -1.30 5.63
C PHE A 96 9.66 -1.54 5.63
N ASP A 97 10.43 -0.83 6.48
CA ASP A 97 11.88 -1.00 6.54
C ASP A 97 12.26 -2.39 7.02
N SER A 98 12.77 -3.18 6.11
CA SER A 98 13.44 -4.45 6.39
C SER A 98 14.41 -4.78 5.26
N GLU A 99 15.52 -5.45 5.57
CA GLU A 99 16.46 -5.91 4.55
C GLU A 99 15.81 -6.88 3.57
N GLU A 100 14.88 -7.71 4.06
CA GLU A 100 14.13 -8.67 3.24
C GLU A 100 13.27 -7.97 2.19
N ASN A 101 12.57 -6.89 2.56
CA ASN A 101 11.77 -6.10 1.62
C ASN A 101 12.63 -5.45 0.54
N HIS A 102 13.81 -4.95 0.91
CA HIS A 102 14.78 -4.43 -0.06
C HIS A 102 15.29 -5.54 -0.99
N ARG A 103 15.66 -6.70 -0.45
CA ARG A 103 16.14 -7.85 -1.23
C ARG A 103 15.08 -8.33 -2.22
N LEU A 104 13.86 -8.54 -1.75
CA LEU A 104 12.73 -8.90 -2.62
C LEU A 104 12.62 -7.96 -3.83
N CYS A 105 12.62 -6.65 -3.59
CA CYS A 105 12.51 -5.70 -4.70
C CYS A 105 13.74 -5.73 -5.61
N ARG A 106 14.95 -5.71 -5.02
CA ARG A 106 16.21 -5.50 -5.75
C ARG A 106 16.74 -6.77 -6.42
N GLU A 107 16.59 -7.90 -5.77
CA GLU A 107 17.17 -9.18 -6.21
C GLU A 107 16.12 -10.05 -6.91
N ASP A 108 14.93 -10.24 -6.31
CA ASP A 108 13.91 -11.14 -6.86
C ASP A 108 13.09 -10.46 -7.97
N LEU A 109 12.66 -9.21 -7.76
CA LEU A 109 11.81 -8.46 -8.70
C LEU A 109 12.63 -7.57 -9.66
N HIS A 110 13.96 -7.55 -9.54
CA HIS A 110 14.88 -6.79 -10.38
C HIS A 110 14.58 -5.28 -10.48
N ILE A 111 14.00 -4.71 -9.42
CA ILE A 111 13.70 -3.29 -9.34
C ILE A 111 14.99 -2.50 -9.08
N ARG A 112 15.29 -1.53 -9.92
CA ARG A 112 16.55 -0.78 -9.88
C ARG A 112 16.79 -0.05 -8.56
N SER A 113 15.75 0.45 -7.89
CA SER A 113 15.89 1.25 -6.67
C SER A 113 14.74 1.03 -5.69
N THR A 114 15.08 0.94 -4.41
CA THR A 114 14.12 1.01 -3.30
C THR A 114 14.48 2.18 -2.41
N VAL A 115 13.51 3.00 -2.01
CA VAL A 115 13.69 4.14 -1.11
C VAL A 115 12.70 4.02 0.05
N ILE A 116 13.16 3.39 1.12
CA ILE A 116 12.41 3.16 2.35
C ILE A 116 13.27 3.69 3.49
N PRO A 117 12.80 4.70 4.26
CA PRO A 117 13.59 5.25 5.35
C PRO A 117 13.78 4.23 6.46
N LEU A 118 14.91 4.31 7.15
CA LEU A 118 15.19 3.43 8.28
C LEU A 118 14.17 3.64 9.40
N ASN A 119 13.61 2.55 9.88
CA ASN A 119 12.79 2.55 11.07
C ASN A 119 13.70 2.66 12.32
N ARG A 120 13.53 3.74 13.06
CA ARG A 120 14.33 4.04 14.27
C ARG A 120 13.64 3.62 15.57
N ARG A 121 12.42 3.06 15.51
CA ARG A 121 11.69 2.66 16.71
C ARG A 121 12.33 1.43 17.34
N GLY A 122 12.78 1.54 18.57
CA GLY A 122 13.29 0.42 19.37
C GLY A 122 14.69 -0.07 19.02
N GLN A 123 15.43 0.63 18.15
CA GLN A 123 16.83 0.31 17.87
C GLN A 123 17.74 1.29 18.59
N ASN A 124 18.66 0.76 19.41
CA ASN A 124 19.85 1.49 19.79
C ASN A 124 20.51 2.01 18.50
N GLU A 125 21.28 3.08 18.57
CA GLU A 125 21.92 3.81 17.45
C GLU A 125 22.86 2.95 16.57
N ALA A 126 22.84 1.64 16.74
CA ALA A 126 23.64 0.70 15.96
C ALA A 126 23.39 0.89 14.45
N GLN A 127 24.48 1.04 13.72
CA GLN A 127 24.45 1.16 12.26
C GLN A 127 23.88 -0.12 11.66
N PRO A 128 22.94 -0.06 10.70
CA PRO A 128 22.50 -1.25 10.00
C PRO A 128 23.69 -1.86 9.25
N THR A 129 24.00 -3.11 9.56
CA THR A 129 25.12 -3.86 8.96
C THR A 129 24.75 -4.48 7.63
N THR A 130 23.46 -4.52 7.32
CA THR A 130 22.95 -5.14 6.10
C THR A 130 23.13 -4.24 4.87
N LYS A 131 23.17 -4.87 3.69
CA LYS A 131 23.53 -4.24 2.41
C LYS A 131 22.63 -3.04 2.06
N TYR A 132 21.33 -3.25 1.97
CA TYR A 132 20.39 -2.23 1.46
C TYR A 132 20.00 -1.21 2.52
N ARG A 133 19.75 -1.63 3.75
CA ARG A 133 19.51 -0.70 4.87
C ARG A 133 20.74 0.17 5.12
N GLY A 134 21.96 -0.40 5.00
CA GLY A 134 23.20 0.36 5.03
C GLY A 134 23.31 1.39 3.90
N GLN A 135 22.82 1.06 2.69
CA GLN A 135 22.72 2.04 1.59
C GLN A 135 21.74 3.17 1.92
N MET A 136 20.57 2.86 2.50
CA MET A 136 19.59 3.88 2.90
C MET A 136 20.16 4.81 3.96
N LYS A 137 20.98 4.31 4.90
CA LYS A 137 21.67 5.16 5.89
C LYS A 137 22.61 6.15 5.22
N ARG A 138 23.41 5.71 4.24
CA ARG A 138 24.45 6.53 3.60
C ARG A 138 23.93 7.41 2.46
N ARG A 139 22.92 6.95 1.69
CA ARG A 139 22.47 7.58 0.44
C ARG A 139 20.95 7.59 0.33
N PHE A 140 20.27 8.28 1.26
CA PHE A 140 18.82 8.41 1.21
C PHE A 140 18.40 9.50 0.23
N HIS A 141 17.60 9.15 -0.78
CA HIS A 141 17.15 10.05 -1.83
C HIS A 141 15.87 10.82 -1.42
N ARG A 142 16.00 11.85 -0.59
CA ARG A 142 14.87 12.65 -0.07
C ARG A 142 13.93 13.18 -1.16
N ARG A 143 14.49 13.73 -2.27
CA ARG A 143 13.66 14.25 -3.37
C ARG A 143 12.78 13.19 -4.00
N LYS A 144 13.31 11.97 -4.20
CA LYS A 144 12.55 10.84 -4.74
C LYS A 144 11.54 10.31 -3.73
N TYR A 145 11.95 10.19 -2.47
CA TYR A 145 11.06 9.80 -1.38
C TYR A 145 9.85 10.73 -1.26
N GLY A 146 10.01 12.02 -1.56
CA GLY A 146 8.92 12.98 -1.58
C GLY A 146 7.73 12.54 -2.44
N GLN A 147 7.94 11.73 -3.50
CA GLN A 147 6.83 11.22 -4.32
C GLN A 147 5.94 10.17 -3.60
N ARG A 148 6.33 9.69 -2.42
CA ARG A 148 5.51 8.75 -1.63
C ARG A 148 4.12 9.32 -1.29
N TRP A 149 3.99 10.64 -1.12
CA TRP A 149 2.70 11.28 -0.84
C TRP A 149 1.63 11.00 -1.91
N GLN A 150 2.02 10.57 -3.11
CA GLN A 150 1.10 10.19 -4.17
C GLN A 150 0.21 9.01 -3.77
N ALA A 151 0.73 8.05 -2.96
CA ALA A 151 -0.11 6.99 -2.41
C ALA A 151 -1.15 7.53 -1.41
N GLU A 152 -0.78 8.52 -0.60
CA GLU A 152 -1.73 9.18 0.30
C GLU A 152 -2.82 9.92 -0.49
N SER A 153 -2.45 10.57 -1.60
CA SER A 153 -3.39 11.22 -2.51
C SER A 153 -4.32 10.22 -3.19
N ALA A 154 -3.82 9.06 -3.60
CA ALA A 154 -4.62 7.96 -4.14
C ALA A 154 -5.63 7.45 -3.09
N PHE A 155 -5.21 7.25 -1.83
CA PHE A 155 -6.10 6.88 -0.75
C PHE A 155 -7.15 7.95 -0.43
N SER A 156 -6.76 9.22 -0.45
CA SER A 156 -7.71 10.34 -0.26
C SER A 156 -8.79 10.32 -1.33
N ARG A 157 -8.40 10.18 -2.61
CA ARG A 157 -9.34 10.04 -3.73
C ARG A 157 -10.22 8.79 -3.56
N HIS A 158 -9.62 7.64 -3.24
CA HIS A 158 -10.33 6.38 -3.03
C HIS A 158 -11.41 6.53 -1.94
N LYS A 159 -11.05 7.05 -0.77
CA LYS A 159 -11.99 7.25 0.35
C LYS A 159 -13.07 8.28 0.05
N ARG A 160 -12.74 9.36 -0.66
CA ARG A 160 -13.70 10.40 -1.03
C ARG A 160 -14.75 9.89 -2.01
N LEU A 161 -14.36 9.08 -2.99
CA LEU A 161 -15.24 8.59 -4.04
C LEU A 161 -15.99 7.32 -3.66
N LEU A 162 -15.34 6.41 -2.92
CA LEU A 162 -15.87 5.08 -2.60
C LEU A 162 -16.22 4.89 -1.12
N GLY A 163 -15.96 5.90 -0.29
CA GLY A 163 -16.23 5.89 1.14
C GLY A 163 -15.10 5.33 1.98
N SER A 164 -15.04 5.76 3.25
CA SER A 164 -14.00 5.35 4.22
C SER A 164 -14.38 4.12 5.05
N ALA A 165 -15.65 3.69 5.01
CA ALA A 165 -16.16 2.58 5.78
C ALA A 165 -16.70 1.46 4.88
N LEU A 166 -16.42 0.21 5.26
CA LEU A 166 -16.85 -0.99 4.55
C LEU A 166 -18.25 -1.41 4.98
N ARG A 167 -19.03 -1.91 4.04
CA ARG A 167 -20.40 -2.41 4.26
C ARG A 167 -20.44 -3.92 4.54
N GLY A 168 -19.38 -4.64 4.20
CA GLY A 168 -19.26 -6.07 4.43
C GLY A 168 -19.40 -6.44 5.90
N ARG A 169 -20.18 -7.48 6.21
CA ARG A 169 -20.44 -7.93 7.58
C ARG A 169 -19.42 -8.96 8.07
N SER A 170 -18.91 -9.81 7.18
CA SER A 170 -17.86 -10.80 7.46
C SER A 170 -16.49 -10.29 6.97
N ASP A 171 -15.42 -10.90 7.44
CA ASP A 171 -14.06 -10.60 6.98
C ASP A 171 -13.93 -10.86 5.47
N ASP A 172 -14.44 -11.99 4.98
CA ASP A 172 -14.44 -12.32 3.55
C ASP A 172 -15.20 -11.29 2.71
N SER A 173 -16.37 -10.82 3.19
CA SER A 173 -17.15 -9.82 2.46
C SER A 173 -16.44 -8.46 2.44
N ARG A 174 -15.75 -8.08 3.53
CA ARG A 174 -14.94 -6.87 3.59
C ARG A 174 -13.71 -6.96 2.68
N GLU A 175 -13.06 -8.11 2.65
CA GLU A 175 -11.94 -8.34 1.74
C GLU A 175 -12.36 -8.19 0.27
N ARG A 176 -13.44 -8.86 -0.13
CA ARG A 176 -14.01 -8.74 -1.49
C ARG A 176 -14.38 -7.30 -1.82
N GLU A 177 -14.99 -6.58 -0.87
CA GLU A 177 -15.33 -5.18 -1.04
C GLU A 177 -14.08 -4.31 -1.27
N CYS A 178 -12.97 -4.58 -0.56
CA CYS A 178 -11.70 -3.91 -0.78
C CYS A 178 -11.17 -4.12 -2.21
N TYR A 179 -11.18 -5.37 -2.70
CA TYR A 179 -10.76 -5.66 -4.09
C TYR A 179 -11.65 -4.98 -5.12
N LEU A 180 -12.97 -5.01 -4.93
CA LEU A 180 -13.91 -4.32 -5.82
C LEU A 180 -13.69 -2.81 -5.83
N ARG A 181 -13.44 -2.19 -4.68
CA ARG A 181 -13.15 -0.76 -4.59
C ARG A 181 -11.84 -0.39 -5.30
N VAL A 182 -10.80 -1.21 -5.19
CA VAL A 182 -9.53 -1.01 -5.93
C VAL A 182 -9.77 -1.13 -7.43
N LEU A 183 -10.52 -2.13 -7.87
CA LEU A 183 -10.91 -2.28 -9.28
C LEU A 183 -11.70 -1.06 -9.77
N THR A 184 -12.72 -0.63 -9.02
CA THR A 184 -13.53 0.55 -9.34
C THR A 184 -12.68 1.80 -9.45
N HIS A 185 -11.74 2.02 -8.52
CA HIS A 185 -10.79 3.14 -8.59
C HIS A 185 -10.01 3.15 -9.90
N ASN A 186 -9.46 1.99 -10.30
CA ASN A 186 -8.71 1.88 -11.54
C ASN A 186 -9.59 2.09 -12.79
N VAL A 187 -10.81 1.54 -12.80
CA VAL A 187 -11.77 1.75 -13.90
C VAL A 187 -12.14 3.24 -14.02
N MET A 188 -12.33 3.94 -12.91
CA MET A 188 -12.61 5.38 -12.94
C MET A 188 -11.44 6.19 -13.50
N LEU A 189 -10.20 5.78 -13.24
CA LEU A 189 -9.02 6.43 -13.85
C LEU A 189 -8.98 6.20 -15.36
N LEU A 190 -9.26 4.98 -15.82
CA LEU A 190 -9.30 4.66 -17.26
C LEU A 190 -10.40 5.45 -17.95
N ALA A 191 -11.62 5.45 -17.40
CA ALA A 191 -12.75 6.18 -17.96
C ALA A 191 -12.50 7.69 -18.04
N ALA A 192 -11.79 8.28 -17.07
CA ALA A 192 -11.45 9.70 -17.08
C ALA A 192 -10.49 10.07 -18.22
N VAL A 193 -9.59 9.16 -18.62
CA VAL A 193 -8.66 9.39 -19.73
C VAL A 193 -9.35 9.19 -21.08
N GLU A 194 -10.31 8.26 -21.18
CA GLU A 194 -11.07 8.01 -22.42
C GLU A 194 -12.11 9.10 -22.71
N ALA A 195 -12.52 9.87 -21.69
CA ALA A 195 -13.51 10.94 -21.81
C ALA A 195 -12.91 12.33 -22.08
N GLY A 196 -11.59 12.50 -21.94
CA GLY A 196 -10.87 13.77 -22.15
C GLY A 196 -10.08 13.82 -23.41
#